data_053ec1664e8b8fd5af6cfb637d2dd209
#
_entry.id   053ec1664e8b8fd5af6cfb637d2dd209
#
_cell.length_a   1.000
_cell.length_b   1.000
_cell.length_c   1.000
_cell.angle_alpha   90.00
_cell.angle_beta   90.00
_cell.angle_gamma   90.00
#
_symmetry.space_group_name_H-M   'P 1'
#
loop_
_entity.id
_entity.type
_entity.pdbx_description
1 polymer ?
#
loop_
_entity_poly.entity_id
_entity_poly.type
_entity_poly.pdbx_seq_one_letter_code
_entity_poly.pdbx_strand_id
1 'polypeptide(L)'
;LGEEPVRFAGREFTIIPPNFPHTTTSDVGNISKWEYLFIDVEGFLANAAGTPLRAEKMVQRIYSKAFCLKECEYKSLSDKILKLLDIMRGGEEFYLEEAKGILLALLAEVARLNRSSQEENIEEKGKITNMIARSIDYISQYYMEDFRIGDLAKASHISETHFRRVFTSYMHMSPLEYINKVRIQTACEI
;
A
#
# COMPACT_ATOMS: atom_id res chain seq x y z
N LEU A 1 2.00 -11.59 -4.87
CA LEU A 1 2.45 -10.23 -4.63
C LEU A 1 3.80 -10.06 -5.33
N GLY A 2 3.88 -9.26 -6.37
CA GLY A 2 5.00 -9.25 -7.30
C GLY A 2 4.77 -10.21 -8.48
N GLU A 3 5.82 -10.78 -9.03
CA GLU A 3 5.74 -11.65 -10.22
C GLU A 3 5.23 -13.07 -9.91
N GLU A 4 5.28 -13.52 -8.66
CA GLU A 4 4.85 -14.85 -8.28
C GLU A 4 3.49 -14.84 -7.57
N PRO A 5 2.55 -15.74 -7.95
CA PRO A 5 1.27 -15.86 -7.29
C PRO A 5 1.43 -16.43 -5.87
N VAL A 6 0.85 -15.76 -4.89
CA VAL A 6 0.77 -16.24 -3.51
C VAL A 6 -0.55 -16.98 -3.32
N ARG A 7 -0.51 -18.25 -2.93
CA ARG A 7 -1.69 -19.05 -2.63
C ARG A 7 -2.09 -18.90 -1.17
N PHE A 8 -3.37 -18.63 -0.96
CA PHE A 8 -4.01 -18.56 0.34
C PHE A 8 -4.79 -19.87 0.56
N ALA A 9 -4.49 -20.57 1.66
CA ALA A 9 -5.09 -21.87 1.96
C ALA A 9 -5.93 -21.87 3.25
N GLY A 10 -6.04 -20.74 3.91
CA GLY A 10 -6.74 -20.63 5.16
C GLY A 10 -6.97 -19.19 5.60
N ARG A 11 -6.88 -18.96 6.90
CA ARG A 11 -6.96 -17.62 7.47
C ARG A 11 -5.60 -16.93 7.34
N GLU A 12 -5.48 -16.12 6.30
CA GLU A 12 -4.25 -15.40 5.95
C GLU A 12 -4.59 -13.93 5.73
N PHE A 13 -3.60 -13.06 5.95
CA PHE A 13 -3.77 -11.62 5.84
C PHE A 13 -2.75 -11.06 4.85
N THR A 14 -3.16 -10.07 4.08
CA THR A 14 -2.28 -9.34 3.19
C THR A 14 -2.33 -7.86 3.52
N ILE A 15 -1.16 -7.28 3.71
CA ILE A 15 -0.99 -5.83 3.82
C ILE A 15 -0.47 -5.34 2.48
N ILE A 16 -1.28 -4.54 1.81
CA ILE A 16 -1.01 -4.02 0.47
C ILE A 16 -0.76 -2.52 0.57
N PRO A 17 0.45 -2.03 0.22
CA PRO A 17 0.71 -0.61 0.15
C PRO A 17 -0.21 0.11 -0.84
N PRO A 18 -0.43 1.43 -0.68
CA PRO A 18 -1.18 2.22 -1.65
C PRO A 18 -0.63 2.03 -3.06
N ASN A 19 -1.53 1.96 -4.03
CA ASN A 19 -1.18 1.85 -5.46
C ASN A 19 -0.31 0.64 -5.83
N PHE A 20 -0.22 -0.37 -4.95
CA PHE A 20 0.52 -1.60 -5.25
C PHE A 20 -0.32 -2.48 -6.19
N PRO A 21 0.17 -2.79 -7.41
CA PRO A 21 -0.58 -3.62 -8.36
C PRO A 21 -0.81 -5.02 -7.78
N HIS A 22 -2.05 -5.44 -7.70
CA HIS A 22 -2.41 -6.77 -7.22
C HIS A 22 -3.71 -7.24 -7.87
N THR A 23 -3.85 -8.54 -7.99
CA THR A 23 -5.09 -9.20 -8.40
C THR A 23 -5.35 -10.37 -7.47
N THR A 24 -6.62 -10.64 -7.21
CA THR A 24 -7.05 -11.82 -6.45
C THR A 24 -7.95 -12.68 -7.33
N THR A 25 -7.67 -13.98 -7.36
CA THR A 25 -8.49 -14.96 -8.07
C THR A 25 -8.76 -16.14 -7.16
N SER A 26 -9.95 -16.73 -7.26
CA SER A 26 -10.25 -18.00 -6.58
C SER A 26 -9.99 -19.16 -7.53
N ASP A 27 -9.50 -20.28 -7.00
CA ASP A 27 -9.40 -21.52 -7.76
C ASP A 27 -10.80 -22.01 -8.19
N VAL A 28 -10.87 -22.69 -9.33
CA VAL A 28 -12.13 -23.20 -9.88
C VAL A 28 -12.84 -24.07 -8.85
N GLY A 29 -14.10 -23.75 -8.58
CA GLY A 29 -14.94 -24.46 -7.62
C GLY A 29 -14.79 -24.02 -6.16
N ASN A 30 -13.91 -23.05 -5.85
CA ASN A 30 -13.76 -22.48 -4.52
C ASN A 30 -14.39 -21.09 -4.42
N ILE A 31 -14.94 -20.79 -3.24
CA ILE A 31 -15.45 -19.46 -2.89
C ILE A 31 -14.52 -18.88 -1.83
N SER A 32 -13.87 -17.76 -2.17
CA SER A 32 -13.05 -17.00 -1.22
C SER A 32 -13.88 -15.86 -0.61
N LYS A 33 -13.87 -15.77 0.71
CA LYS A 33 -14.47 -14.64 1.43
C LYS A 33 -13.37 -13.69 1.85
N TRP A 34 -13.43 -12.46 1.37
CA TRP A 34 -12.47 -11.40 1.67
C TRP A 34 -13.10 -10.33 2.55
N GLU A 35 -12.34 -9.85 3.50
CA GLU A 35 -12.66 -8.68 4.31
C GLU A 35 -11.54 -7.66 4.13
N TYR A 36 -11.92 -6.40 3.92
CA TYR A 36 -10.98 -5.32 3.62
C TYR A 36 -11.03 -4.28 4.73
N LEU A 37 -9.86 -3.80 5.13
CA LEU A 37 -9.70 -2.65 6.01
C LEU A 37 -8.84 -1.63 5.27
N PHE A 38 -9.43 -0.49 4.93
CA PHE A 38 -8.73 0.63 4.31
C PHE A 38 -8.24 1.59 5.39
N ILE A 39 -6.96 1.93 5.35
CA ILE A 39 -6.31 2.73 6.37
C ILE A 39 -5.52 3.85 5.71
N ASP A 40 -5.81 5.10 6.07
CA ASP A 40 -4.92 6.22 5.81
C ASP A 40 -3.75 6.16 6.81
N VAL A 41 -2.70 5.43 6.45
CA VAL A 41 -1.53 5.19 7.31
C VAL A 41 -0.76 6.49 7.56
N GLU A 42 -0.63 7.36 6.55
CA GLU A 42 0.09 8.63 6.66
C GLU A 42 -0.62 9.57 7.62
N GLY A 43 -1.91 9.83 7.39
CA GLY A 43 -2.71 10.70 8.26
C GLY A 43 -2.83 10.14 9.68
N PHE A 44 -2.97 8.83 9.84
CA PHE A 44 -3.01 8.20 11.14
C PHE A 44 -1.69 8.35 11.90
N LEU A 45 -0.56 8.01 11.28
CA LEU A 45 0.76 8.06 11.93
C LEU A 45 1.24 9.49 12.17
N ALA A 46 0.85 10.46 11.35
CA ALA A 46 1.14 11.87 11.59
C ALA A 46 0.64 12.35 12.96
N ASN A 47 -0.48 11.79 13.41
CA ASN A 47 -1.09 12.11 14.69
C ASN A 47 -0.67 11.18 15.85
N ALA A 48 -0.31 9.92 15.55
CA ALA A 48 -0.11 8.87 16.56
C ALA A 48 1.35 8.56 16.88
N ALA A 49 2.30 8.85 16.00
CA ALA A 49 3.67 8.35 16.10
C ALA A 49 4.63 9.20 16.97
N GLY A 50 4.15 10.21 17.65
CA GLY A 50 4.90 11.04 18.61
C GLY A 50 5.82 12.09 17.97
N THR A 51 6.47 11.83 16.83
CA THR A 51 7.24 12.82 16.06
C THR A 51 7.06 12.62 14.56
N PRO A 52 7.09 13.70 13.74
CA PRO A 52 6.98 13.59 12.28
C PRO A 52 8.03 12.66 11.66
N LEU A 53 9.25 12.70 12.13
CA LEU A 53 10.35 11.84 11.66
C LEU A 53 10.06 10.33 11.90
N ARG A 54 9.46 10.01 13.06
CA ARG A 54 9.06 8.63 13.36
C ARG A 54 7.89 8.17 12.47
N ALA A 55 6.91 9.04 12.27
CA ALA A 55 5.79 8.77 11.38
C ALA A 55 6.29 8.45 9.97
N GLU A 56 7.10 9.33 9.39
CA GLU A 56 7.69 9.15 8.07
C GLU A 56 8.48 7.85 7.94
N LYS A 57 9.35 7.54 8.91
CA LYS A 57 10.12 6.30 8.92
C LYS A 57 9.23 5.05 8.99
N MET A 58 8.14 5.10 9.74
CA MET A 58 7.17 4.00 9.81
C MET A 58 6.43 3.83 8.48
N VAL A 59 5.93 4.90 7.88
CA VAL A 59 5.26 4.90 6.58
C VAL A 59 6.17 4.28 5.51
N GLN A 60 7.40 4.77 5.38
CA GLN A 60 8.38 4.24 4.42
C GLN A 60 8.59 2.73 4.57
N ARG A 61 8.71 2.24 5.79
CA ARG A 61 8.87 0.80 6.06
C ARG A 61 7.62 0.00 5.74
N ILE A 62 6.43 0.51 6.08
CA ILE A 62 5.16 -0.16 5.81
C ILE A 62 4.92 -0.24 4.31
N TYR A 63 5.22 0.83 3.56
CA TYR A 63 5.01 0.90 2.11
C TYR A 63 6.12 0.26 1.28
N SER A 64 7.22 -0.20 1.91
CA SER A 64 8.36 -0.76 1.18
C SER A 64 8.05 -2.03 0.41
N LYS A 65 7.08 -2.81 0.83
CA LYS A 65 6.61 -4.04 0.16
C LYS A 65 5.23 -4.46 0.64
N ALA A 66 4.52 -5.21 -0.19
CA ALA A 66 3.35 -5.93 0.24
C ALA A 66 3.74 -7.16 1.09
N PHE A 67 2.91 -7.48 2.06
CA PHE A 67 3.10 -8.62 2.95
C PHE A 67 1.99 -9.63 2.81
N CYS A 68 2.35 -10.88 2.71
CA CYS A 68 1.46 -11.98 2.98
C CYS A 68 1.81 -12.56 4.36
N LEU A 69 0.84 -12.59 5.26
CA LEU A 69 1.00 -13.02 6.63
C LEU A 69 0.22 -14.31 6.84
N LYS A 70 0.95 -15.40 7.03
CA LYS A 70 0.35 -16.66 7.45
C LYS A 70 0.14 -16.64 8.95
N GLU A 71 -1.04 -17.03 9.43
CA GLU A 71 -1.38 -17.02 10.84
C GLU A 71 -0.36 -17.78 11.70
N CYS A 72 0.13 -18.93 11.20
CA CYS A 72 1.11 -19.75 11.92
C CYS A 72 2.49 -19.09 12.09
N GLU A 73 2.88 -18.21 11.17
CA GLU A 73 4.19 -17.54 11.18
C GLU A 73 4.13 -16.20 11.92
N TYR A 74 2.98 -15.52 11.87
CA TYR A 74 2.80 -14.16 12.38
C TYR A 74 1.59 -14.04 13.32
N LYS A 75 1.52 -14.94 14.31
CA LYS A 75 0.37 -15.02 15.23
C LYS A 75 0.05 -13.68 15.90
N SER A 76 1.05 -12.96 16.39
CA SER A 76 0.85 -11.65 17.04
C SER A 76 0.18 -10.60 16.13
N LEU A 77 0.54 -10.59 14.85
CA LEU A 77 -0.10 -9.71 13.86
C LEU A 77 -1.51 -10.16 13.53
N SER A 78 -1.68 -11.47 13.33
CA SER A 78 -2.99 -12.08 13.05
C SER A 78 -3.99 -11.81 14.17
N ASP A 79 -3.57 -11.98 15.42
CA ASP A 79 -4.41 -11.72 16.60
C ASP A 79 -4.83 -10.24 16.67
N LYS A 80 -3.91 -9.30 16.36
CA LYS A 80 -4.22 -7.86 16.30
C LYS A 80 -5.21 -7.52 15.19
N ILE A 81 -5.04 -8.11 14.01
CA ILE A 81 -5.94 -7.86 12.87
C ILE A 81 -7.35 -8.38 13.21
N LEU A 82 -7.45 -9.61 13.74
CA LEU A 82 -8.73 -10.18 14.14
C LEU A 82 -9.42 -9.34 15.21
N LYS A 83 -8.66 -8.97 16.26
CA LYS A 83 -9.19 -8.12 17.33
C LYS A 83 -9.66 -6.77 16.80
N LEU A 84 -8.91 -6.15 15.88
CA LEU A 84 -9.30 -4.89 15.25
C LEU A 84 -10.62 -5.03 14.49
N LEU A 85 -10.77 -6.09 13.69
CA LEU A 85 -12.00 -6.36 12.95
C LEU A 85 -13.20 -6.60 13.88
N ASP A 86 -13.00 -7.33 14.97
CA ASP A 86 -14.07 -7.63 15.94
C ASP A 86 -14.53 -6.37 16.67
N ILE A 87 -13.61 -5.51 17.10
CA ILE A 87 -13.91 -4.22 17.73
C ILE A 87 -14.68 -3.31 16.76
N MET A 88 -14.24 -3.23 15.51
CA MET A 88 -14.91 -2.41 14.50
C MET A 88 -16.33 -2.90 14.18
N ARG A 89 -16.62 -4.18 14.38
CA ARG A 89 -17.97 -4.76 14.22
C ARG A 89 -18.83 -4.57 15.46
N GLY A 90 -18.23 -4.64 16.66
CA GLY A 90 -18.96 -4.57 17.92
C GLY A 90 -19.54 -3.20 18.22
N GLY A 91 -18.83 -2.13 17.90
CA GLY A 91 -19.28 -0.75 18.07
C GLY A 91 -19.56 -0.36 19.53
N GLU A 92 -18.88 -0.97 20.50
CA GLU A 92 -19.03 -0.66 21.93
C GLU A 92 -18.50 0.74 22.27
N GLU A 93 -18.81 1.25 23.45
CA GLU A 93 -18.32 2.54 23.91
C GLU A 93 -16.76 2.57 23.85
N PHE A 94 -16.18 3.64 23.30
CA PHE A 94 -14.73 3.83 23.09
C PHE A 94 -14.05 2.82 22.13
N TYR A 95 -14.80 2.11 21.31
CA TYR A 95 -14.23 1.15 20.34
C TYR A 95 -13.23 1.80 19.37
N LEU A 96 -13.41 3.07 19.03
CA LEU A 96 -12.47 3.80 18.15
C LEU A 96 -11.12 4.03 18.81
N GLU A 97 -11.09 4.33 20.10
CA GLU A 97 -9.86 4.53 20.88
C GLU A 97 -9.10 3.22 21.02
N GLU A 98 -9.80 2.12 21.31
CA GLU A 98 -9.21 0.80 21.36
C GLU A 98 -8.68 0.38 19.97
N ALA A 99 -9.46 0.58 18.92
CA ALA A 99 -9.06 0.29 17.55
C ALA A 99 -7.80 1.07 17.13
N LYS A 100 -7.72 2.37 17.45
CA LYS A 100 -6.53 3.20 17.20
C LYS A 100 -5.29 2.66 17.92
N GLY A 101 -5.44 2.24 19.17
CA GLY A 101 -4.33 1.65 19.95
C GLY A 101 -3.80 0.37 19.33
N ILE A 102 -4.69 -0.54 18.93
CA ILE A 102 -4.34 -1.80 18.26
C ILE A 102 -3.73 -1.53 16.88
N LEU A 103 -4.30 -0.60 16.11
CA LEU A 103 -3.79 -0.21 14.80
C LEU A 103 -2.37 0.33 14.91
N LEU A 104 -2.08 1.20 15.88
CA LEU A 104 -0.74 1.72 16.09
C LEU A 104 0.25 0.59 16.43
N ALA A 105 -0.14 -0.35 17.29
CA ALA A 105 0.68 -1.50 17.65
C ALA A 105 0.93 -2.42 16.44
N LEU A 106 -0.09 -2.66 15.61
CA LEU A 106 0.01 -3.42 14.37
C LEU A 106 1.00 -2.77 13.40
N LEU A 107 0.82 -1.49 13.10
CA LEU A 107 1.66 -0.75 12.15
C LEU A 107 3.12 -0.67 12.63
N ALA A 108 3.34 -0.51 13.95
CA ALA A 108 4.68 -0.52 14.54
C ALA A 108 5.36 -1.90 14.41
N GLU A 109 4.61 -3.00 14.52
CA GLU A 109 5.13 -4.34 14.33
C GLU A 109 5.46 -4.62 12.86
N VAL A 110 4.59 -4.25 11.93
CA VAL A 110 4.85 -4.32 10.49
C VAL A 110 6.09 -3.52 10.11
N ALA A 111 6.23 -2.29 10.61
CA ALA A 111 7.41 -1.47 10.37
C ALA A 111 8.71 -2.08 10.95
N ARG A 112 8.62 -2.86 12.04
CA ARG A 112 9.76 -3.61 12.59
C ARG A 112 10.14 -4.82 11.74
N LEU A 113 9.16 -5.57 11.24
CA LEU A 113 9.40 -6.70 10.35
C LEU A 113 10.05 -6.28 9.03
N ASN A 114 9.76 -5.07 8.57
CA ASN A 114 10.41 -4.46 7.41
C ASN A 114 11.78 -3.83 7.68
N ARG A 115 12.34 -4.08 8.83
CA ARG A 115 13.71 -3.69 9.13
C ARG A 115 14.66 -4.59 8.37
N SER A 116 15.02 -4.22 7.14
CA SER A 116 16.08 -4.91 6.40
C SER A 116 17.43 -4.48 6.94
N SER A 117 18.39 -5.38 6.85
CA SER A 117 19.78 -5.19 7.26
C SER A 117 20.59 -4.17 6.41
N GLN A 118 19.91 -3.43 5.53
CA GLN A 118 20.51 -2.41 4.65
C GLN A 118 19.67 -1.12 4.73
N GLU A 119 19.96 -0.26 5.68
CA GLU A 119 19.27 1.04 5.83
C GLU A 119 19.38 1.95 4.59
N GLU A 120 20.42 1.82 3.79
CA GLU A 120 20.65 2.60 2.57
C GLU A 120 19.67 2.28 1.42
N ASN A 121 19.23 1.03 1.29
CA ASN A 121 18.27 0.63 0.25
C ASN A 121 16.81 0.98 0.59
N ILE A 122 16.50 1.27 1.85
CA ILE A 122 15.14 1.56 2.31
C ILE A 122 14.75 3.00 1.99
N GLU A 123 15.67 3.95 2.14
CA GLU A 123 15.41 5.36 1.79
C GLU A 123 15.13 5.52 0.29
N GLU A 124 15.86 4.81 -0.55
CA GLU A 124 15.70 4.88 -2.00
C GLU A 124 14.38 4.23 -2.45
N LYS A 125 14.05 3.06 -1.91
CA LYS A 125 12.77 2.38 -2.19
C LYS A 125 11.57 3.16 -1.67
N GLY A 126 11.65 3.75 -0.47
CA GLY A 126 10.60 4.61 0.08
C GLY A 126 10.37 5.86 -0.77
N LYS A 127 11.44 6.51 -1.24
CA LYS A 127 11.33 7.65 -2.16
C LYS A 127 10.68 7.26 -3.49
N ILE A 128 11.03 6.09 -4.03
CA ILE A 128 10.43 5.55 -5.25
C ILE A 128 8.93 5.29 -5.06
N THR A 129 8.54 4.63 -3.98
CA THR A 129 7.13 4.32 -3.70
C THR A 129 6.29 5.59 -3.55
N ASN A 130 6.79 6.58 -2.80
CA ASN A 130 6.12 7.87 -2.65
C ASN A 130 6.02 8.65 -3.97
N MET A 131 7.06 8.60 -4.79
CA MET A 131 7.05 9.21 -6.11
C MET A 131 5.99 8.59 -7.02
N ILE A 132 5.91 7.26 -7.04
CA ILE A 132 4.92 6.53 -7.83
C ILE A 132 3.51 6.84 -7.33
N ALA A 133 3.27 6.80 -6.01
CA ALA A 133 1.98 7.13 -5.42
C ALA A 133 1.50 8.52 -5.86
N ARG A 134 2.33 9.55 -5.69
CA ARG A 134 2.00 10.93 -6.14
C ARG A 134 1.72 11.02 -7.63
N SER A 135 2.46 10.25 -8.44
CA SER A 135 2.24 10.23 -9.88
C SER A 135 0.90 9.60 -10.25
N ILE A 136 0.49 8.55 -9.54
CA ILE A 136 -0.81 7.90 -9.74
C ILE A 136 -1.94 8.82 -9.30
N ASP A 137 -1.80 9.47 -8.15
CA ASP A 137 -2.79 10.45 -7.66
C ASP A 137 -2.96 11.59 -8.66
N TYR A 138 -1.85 12.13 -9.18
CA TYR A 138 -1.89 13.14 -10.22
C TYR A 138 -2.60 12.65 -11.48
N ILE A 139 -2.25 11.46 -11.98
CA ILE A 139 -2.90 10.87 -13.16
C ILE A 139 -4.40 10.69 -12.90
N SER A 140 -4.79 10.19 -11.75
CA SER A 140 -6.20 9.97 -11.38
C SER A 140 -7.00 11.26 -11.30
N GLN A 141 -6.37 12.36 -10.88
CA GLN A 141 -7.01 13.67 -10.77
C GLN A 141 -7.10 14.40 -12.10
N TYR A 142 -6.08 14.27 -12.96
CA TYR A 142 -5.92 15.05 -14.18
C TYR A 142 -5.96 14.21 -15.46
N TYR A 143 -6.45 12.96 -15.44
CA TYR A 143 -6.46 12.04 -16.60
C TYR A 143 -7.15 12.62 -17.85
N MET A 144 -8.10 13.55 -17.69
CA MET A 144 -8.78 14.22 -18.79
C MET A 144 -7.92 15.32 -19.44
N GLU A 145 -6.94 15.83 -18.73
CA GLU A 145 -6.10 16.93 -19.22
C GLU A 145 -4.97 16.42 -20.12
N ASP A 146 -4.46 17.32 -20.95
CA ASP A 146 -3.31 17.04 -21.81
C ASP A 146 -2.02 17.39 -21.05
N PHE A 147 -1.54 16.47 -20.22
CA PHE A 147 -0.25 16.59 -19.54
C PHE A 147 0.79 15.63 -20.12
N ARG A 148 2.06 15.99 -19.99
CA ARG A 148 3.19 15.20 -20.49
C ARG A 148 3.83 14.40 -19.35
N ILE A 149 4.39 13.23 -19.66
CA ILE A 149 5.15 12.41 -18.70
C ILE A 149 6.33 13.20 -18.10
N GLY A 150 6.91 14.13 -18.90
CA GLY A 150 7.93 15.04 -18.42
C GLY A 150 7.49 15.95 -17.26
N ASP A 151 6.20 16.25 -17.14
CA ASP A 151 5.68 17.08 -16.04
C ASP A 151 5.61 16.27 -14.73
N LEU A 152 5.25 14.99 -14.80
CA LEU A 152 5.34 14.04 -13.67
C LEU A 152 6.80 13.86 -13.20
N ALA A 153 7.73 13.75 -14.15
CA ALA A 153 9.14 13.62 -13.84
C ALA A 153 9.69 14.89 -13.15
N LYS A 154 9.32 16.08 -13.64
CA LYS A 154 9.70 17.36 -13.01
C LYS A 154 9.14 17.50 -11.61
N ALA A 155 7.86 17.16 -11.41
CA ALA A 155 7.24 17.17 -10.09
C ALA A 155 7.95 16.23 -9.10
N SER A 156 8.61 15.19 -9.61
CA SER A 156 9.39 14.24 -8.84
C SER A 156 10.90 14.58 -8.75
N HIS A 157 11.31 15.72 -9.30
CA HIS A 157 12.71 16.20 -9.34
C HIS A 157 13.69 15.22 -9.97
N ILE A 158 13.25 14.45 -10.98
CA ILE A 158 14.08 13.48 -11.73
C ILE A 158 13.93 13.67 -13.24
N SER A 159 14.86 13.10 -14.02
CA SER A 159 14.74 13.09 -15.47
C SER A 159 13.57 12.21 -15.95
N GLU A 160 12.97 12.56 -17.08
CA GLU A 160 11.89 11.75 -17.67
C GLU A 160 12.32 10.31 -17.95
N THR A 161 13.54 10.11 -18.42
CA THR A 161 14.08 8.77 -18.68
C THR A 161 14.17 7.95 -17.40
N HIS A 162 14.62 8.55 -16.30
CA HIS A 162 14.69 7.90 -15.00
C HIS A 162 13.27 7.60 -14.47
N PHE A 163 12.35 8.55 -14.59
CA PHE A 163 10.95 8.37 -14.21
C PHE A 163 10.31 7.18 -14.93
N ARG A 164 10.42 7.14 -16.28
CA ARG A 164 9.87 6.04 -17.08
C ARG A 164 10.41 4.68 -16.64
N ARG A 165 11.72 4.58 -16.43
CA ARG A 165 12.36 3.33 -15.97
C ARG A 165 11.84 2.89 -14.62
N VAL A 166 11.79 3.80 -13.65
CA VAL A 166 11.35 3.51 -12.29
C VAL A 166 9.86 3.17 -12.26
N PHE A 167 9.03 3.95 -12.96
CA PHE A 167 7.59 3.71 -13.06
C PHE A 167 7.30 2.33 -13.67
N THR A 168 7.97 2.00 -14.79
CA THR A 168 7.78 0.70 -15.46
C THR A 168 8.25 -0.46 -14.58
N SER A 169 9.37 -0.31 -13.88
CA SER A 169 9.86 -1.34 -12.95
C SER A 169 8.90 -1.57 -11.78
N TYR A 170 8.22 -0.52 -11.31
CA TYR A 170 7.31 -0.62 -10.16
C TYR A 170 5.90 -1.07 -10.55
N MET A 171 5.37 -0.51 -11.64
CA MET A 171 3.98 -0.72 -12.09
C MET A 171 3.84 -1.86 -13.11
N HIS A 172 4.96 -2.43 -13.60
CA HIS A 172 5.01 -3.43 -14.66
C HIS A 172 4.33 -3.00 -15.98
N MET A 173 4.15 -1.69 -16.16
CA MET A 173 3.63 -1.05 -17.38
C MET A 173 4.20 0.36 -17.52
N SER A 174 4.28 0.86 -18.74
CA SER A 174 4.77 2.23 -18.96
C SER A 174 3.80 3.28 -18.40
N PRO A 175 4.30 4.49 -18.07
CA PRO A 175 3.41 5.60 -17.66
C PRO A 175 2.29 5.90 -18.66
N LEU A 176 2.59 5.82 -19.96
CA LEU A 176 1.59 6.07 -21.00
C LEU A 176 0.51 5.00 -21.05
N GLU A 177 0.90 3.73 -20.93
CA GLU A 177 -0.06 2.62 -20.84
C GLU A 177 -0.96 2.76 -19.62
N TYR A 178 -0.40 3.17 -18.48
CA TYR A 178 -1.18 3.41 -17.27
C TYR A 178 -2.19 4.55 -17.45
N ILE A 179 -1.78 5.69 -18.01
CA ILE A 179 -2.66 6.82 -18.31
C ILE A 179 -3.81 6.38 -19.22
N ASN A 180 -3.49 5.66 -20.30
CA ASN A 180 -4.50 5.18 -21.23
C ASN A 180 -5.46 4.18 -20.56
N LYS A 181 -4.95 3.31 -19.69
CA LYS A 181 -5.78 2.38 -18.91
C LYS A 181 -6.77 3.13 -18.02
N VAL A 182 -6.33 4.15 -17.29
CA VAL A 182 -7.21 4.99 -16.45
C VAL A 182 -8.28 5.66 -17.31
N ARG A 183 -7.90 6.27 -18.45
CA ARG A 183 -8.85 6.92 -19.38
C ARG A 183 -9.91 5.96 -19.89
N ILE A 184 -9.51 4.75 -20.30
CA ILE A 184 -10.43 3.72 -20.81
C ILE A 184 -11.35 3.22 -19.71
N GLN A 185 -10.82 2.93 -18.52
CA GLN A 185 -11.63 2.45 -17.41
C GLN A 185 -12.72 3.45 -17.05
N THR A 186 -12.35 4.72 -16.89
CA THR A 186 -13.34 5.76 -16.56
C THR A 186 -14.36 5.99 -17.69
N ALA A 187 -13.95 5.87 -18.95
CA ALA A 187 -14.89 5.97 -20.09
C ALA A 187 -15.89 4.80 -20.15
N CYS A 188 -15.56 3.65 -19.56
CA CYS A 188 -16.47 2.49 -19.51
C CYS A 188 -17.44 2.52 -18.32
N GLU A 189 -17.19 3.40 -17.33
CA GLU A 189 -18.04 3.56 -16.14
C GLU A 189 -19.12 4.66 -16.30
N ILE A 190 -19.13 5.36 -17.44
CA ILE A 190 -20.12 6.36 -17.83
C ILE A 190 -21.18 5.71 -18.73
#